data_4fa6b4d6b97ce44c50b3ccaba8332f58
#
_entry.id   4fa6b4d6b97ce44c50b3ccaba8332f58
#
_cell.length_a   1.000
_cell.length_b   1.000
_cell.length_c   1.000
_cell.angle_alpha   90.00
_cell.angle_beta   90.00
_cell.angle_gamma   90.00
#
_symmetry.space_group_name_H-M   'P 1'
#
loop_
_entity.id
_entity.type
_entity.pdbx_description
1 polymer ?
#
loop_
_entity_poly.entity_id
_entity_poly.type
_entity_poly.pdbx_seq_one_letter_code
_entity_poly.pdbx_strand_id
1 'polypeptide(L)'
;MKHLLVWILLTYASYACHKSNTVTSGCDIQNTNAQNAQKVTITKGVWGTVSSMEGNCMPMVLPATNTCKHCAVQRTIKVYPYTLKQNATLVPNTASFYESFNVPAVAEITADANGFYEINLPDGQYSLAIVENGKLYASGLDGQGGLNPVTINGGAQKVNLIMTYKAVF
;
A
#
# COMPACT_ATOMS: atom_id res chain seq x y z
N MET A 1 61.52 -16.72 -47.62
CA MET A 1 61.04 -16.94 -46.28
C MET A 1 59.95 -15.87 -45.98
N LYS A 2 58.69 -16.27 -46.08
CA LYS A 2 57.53 -15.39 -45.91
C LYS A 2 56.88 -15.68 -44.56
N HIS A 3 56.91 -14.73 -43.61
CA HIS A 3 56.22 -14.85 -42.35
C HIS A 3 54.76 -14.50 -42.53
N LEU A 4 53.91 -15.49 -42.25
CA LEU A 4 52.45 -15.35 -42.24
C LEU A 4 52.03 -14.96 -40.83
N LEU A 5 51.64 -13.70 -40.60
CA LEU A 5 51.08 -13.20 -39.34
C LEU A 5 49.56 -13.52 -39.34
N VAL A 6 49.16 -14.46 -38.51
CA VAL A 6 47.75 -14.77 -38.25
C VAL A 6 47.24 -13.84 -37.18
N TRP A 7 46.31 -12.92 -37.57
CA TRP A 7 45.57 -12.07 -36.64
C TRP A 7 44.36 -12.85 -36.10
N ILE A 8 44.39 -13.23 -34.80
CA ILE A 8 43.27 -13.79 -34.10
C ILE A 8 42.42 -12.62 -33.62
N LEU A 9 41.28 -12.36 -34.25
CA LEU A 9 40.22 -11.48 -33.78
C LEU A 9 39.44 -12.15 -32.66
N LEU A 10 39.72 -11.77 -31.42
CA LEU A 10 38.87 -12.10 -30.28
C LEU A 10 37.60 -11.22 -30.36
N THR A 11 36.48 -11.79 -30.75
CA THR A 11 35.16 -11.18 -30.62
C THR A 11 34.68 -11.36 -29.20
N TYR A 12 34.75 -10.30 -28.39
CA TYR A 12 34.06 -10.23 -27.11
C TYR A 12 32.56 -10.12 -27.36
N ALA A 13 31.85 -11.23 -27.20
CA ALA A 13 30.39 -11.24 -27.12
C ALA A 13 29.98 -10.61 -25.79
N SER A 14 29.60 -9.35 -25.79
CA SER A 14 28.98 -8.67 -24.66
C SER A 14 27.58 -9.30 -24.43
N TYR A 15 27.47 -10.20 -23.47
CA TYR A 15 26.18 -10.62 -22.95
C TYR A 15 25.54 -9.44 -22.21
N ALA A 16 24.77 -8.63 -22.92
CA ALA A 16 23.87 -7.67 -22.31
C ALA A 16 22.81 -8.45 -21.55
N CYS A 17 22.94 -8.47 -20.22
CA CYS A 17 21.89 -8.97 -19.34
C CYS A 17 20.70 -8.01 -19.48
N HIS A 18 19.74 -8.38 -20.34
CA HIS A 18 18.49 -7.67 -20.51
C HIS A 18 17.68 -7.91 -19.23
N LYS A 19 17.73 -6.95 -18.28
CA LYS A 19 16.77 -6.91 -17.18
C LYS A 19 15.39 -6.75 -17.83
N SER A 20 14.67 -7.84 -17.95
CA SER A 20 13.25 -7.78 -18.28
C SER A 20 12.59 -7.00 -17.13
N ASN A 21 12.17 -5.77 -17.42
CA ASN A 21 11.22 -5.05 -16.57
C ASN A 21 9.90 -5.82 -16.65
N THR A 22 9.78 -6.89 -15.87
CA THR A 22 8.48 -7.47 -15.56
C THR A 22 7.72 -6.37 -14.85
N VAL A 23 6.74 -5.81 -15.55
CA VAL A 23 5.69 -4.99 -14.93
C VAL A 23 5.03 -5.90 -13.92
N THR A 24 5.43 -5.79 -12.67
CA THR A 24 4.87 -6.59 -11.58
C THR A 24 3.41 -6.19 -11.50
N SER A 25 2.52 -7.12 -11.75
CA SER A 25 1.08 -6.91 -11.54
C SER A 25 0.90 -6.40 -10.11
N GLY A 26 0.18 -5.28 -9.93
CA GLY A 26 -0.13 -4.73 -8.60
C GLY A 26 -0.82 -5.74 -7.66
N CYS A 27 -1.09 -6.94 -8.15
CA CYS A 27 -1.67 -8.06 -7.40
C CYS A 27 -0.61 -9.00 -6.78
N ASP A 28 0.69 -8.79 -6.99
CA ASP A 28 1.74 -9.35 -6.16
C ASP A 28 2.07 -8.37 -5.02
N ILE A 29 1.23 -8.40 -4.00
CA ILE A 29 1.30 -7.40 -2.92
C ILE A 29 2.60 -7.50 -2.11
N GLN A 30 3.20 -8.68 -1.98
CA GLN A 30 4.45 -8.85 -1.24
C GLN A 30 5.60 -8.18 -1.97
N ASN A 31 5.73 -8.44 -3.26
CA ASN A 31 6.74 -7.79 -4.10
C ASN A 31 6.49 -6.29 -4.22
N THR A 32 5.22 -5.88 -4.40
CA THR A 32 4.85 -4.45 -4.43
C THR A 32 5.23 -3.74 -3.14
N ASN A 33 4.98 -4.33 -1.97
CA ASN A 33 5.39 -3.77 -0.69
C ASN A 33 6.91 -3.65 -0.55
N ALA A 34 7.67 -4.62 -1.05
CA ALA A 34 9.13 -4.58 -1.05
C ALA A 34 9.68 -3.46 -1.95
N GLN A 35 9.08 -3.28 -3.13
CA GLN A 35 9.43 -2.18 -4.03
C GLN A 35 9.05 -0.81 -3.46
N ASN A 36 7.88 -0.69 -2.85
CA ASN A 36 7.41 0.54 -2.23
C ASN A 36 8.29 0.96 -1.04
N ALA A 37 8.81 0.00 -0.28
CA ALA A 37 9.75 0.30 0.82
C ALA A 37 11.04 0.98 0.35
N GLN A 38 11.43 0.78 -0.91
CA GLN A 38 12.62 1.42 -1.50
C GLN A 38 12.36 2.86 -1.99
N LYS A 39 11.08 3.28 -2.06
CA LYS A 39 10.70 4.62 -2.49
C LYS A 39 10.67 5.63 -1.34
N VAL A 40 10.74 5.18 -0.10
CA VAL A 40 10.58 6.02 1.09
C VAL A 40 11.68 7.07 1.16
N THR A 41 11.26 8.34 1.22
CA THR A 41 12.17 9.50 1.30
C THR A 41 12.00 10.28 2.58
N ILE A 42 10.87 10.14 3.27
CA ILE A 42 10.60 10.84 4.52
C ILE A 42 11.38 10.22 5.68
N THR A 43 11.82 11.06 6.60
CA THR A 43 12.46 10.62 7.86
C THR A 43 11.50 10.60 9.04
N LYS A 44 10.35 11.28 8.92
CA LYS A 44 9.32 11.38 9.95
C LYS A 44 7.93 11.44 9.32
N GLY A 45 6.98 10.71 9.88
CA GLY A 45 5.60 10.67 9.37
C GLY A 45 5.11 9.25 9.12
N VAL A 46 4.27 9.05 8.11
CA VAL A 46 3.70 7.75 7.76
C VAL A 46 3.92 7.44 6.29
N TRP A 47 4.19 6.18 5.99
CA TRP A 47 4.29 5.66 4.63
C TRP A 47 3.74 4.24 4.55
N GLY A 48 3.41 3.78 3.35
CA GLY A 48 2.96 2.42 3.15
C GLY A 48 2.37 2.16 1.79
N THR A 49 1.60 1.08 1.71
CA THR A 49 0.88 0.69 0.49
C THR A 49 -0.61 0.63 0.75
N VAL A 50 -1.40 1.24 -0.14
CA VAL A 50 -2.85 1.04 -0.18
C VAL A 50 -3.16 -0.14 -1.08
N SER A 51 -4.00 -1.06 -0.61
CA SER A 51 -4.36 -2.26 -1.35
C SER A 51 -5.83 -2.63 -1.15
N SER A 52 -6.36 -3.47 -2.04
CA SER A 52 -7.71 -4.02 -1.97
C SER A 52 -7.67 -5.55 -2.04
N MET A 53 -8.44 -6.19 -1.20
CA MET A 53 -8.72 -7.62 -1.25
C MET A 53 -10.13 -7.85 -1.78
N GLU A 54 -10.28 -8.82 -2.68
CA GLU A 54 -11.56 -9.20 -3.29
C GLU A 54 -11.64 -10.71 -3.54
N GLY A 55 -12.87 -11.24 -3.54
CA GLY A 55 -13.16 -12.65 -3.72
C GLY A 55 -13.13 -13.45 -2.43
N ASN A 56 -13.07 -14.77 -2.56
CA ASN A 56 -13.00 -15.66 -1.39
C ASN A 56 -11.56 -15.74 -0.89
N CYS A 57 -11.30 -15.13 0.25
CA CYS A 57 -10.01 -15.08 0.92
C CYS A 57 -9.92 -16.02 2.15
N MET A 58 -10.90 -16.90 2.33
CA MET A 58 -10.85 -17.94 3.37
C MET A 58 -9.70 -18.92 3.11
N PRO A 59 -9.05 -19.44 4.15
CA PRO A 59 -8.19 -20.61 4.01
C PRO A 59 -8.98 -21.79 3.42
N MET A 60 -8.47 -22.38 2.35
CA MET A 60 -9.18 -23.44 1.63
C MET A 60 -8.40 -24.74 1.70
N VAL A 61 -9.15 -25.86 1.85
CA VAL A 61 -8.60 -27.21 1.74
C VAL A 61 -8.68 -27.64 0.26
N LEU A 62 -7.57 -28.11 -0.27
CA LEU A 62 -7.50 -28.61 -1.66
C LEU A 62 -8.55 -29.70 -1.90
N PRO A 63 -9.18 -29.77 -3.10
CA PRO A 63 -8.79 -29.11 -4.37
C PRO A 63 -9.50 -27.79 -4.69
N ALA A 64 -10.04 -27.07 -3.73
CA ALA A 64 -10.78 -25.84 -3.98
C ALA A 64 -9.91 -24.72 -4.59
N THR A 65 -10.49 -23.94 -5.52
CA THR A 65 -9.77 -22.84 -6.19
C THR A 65 -9.86 -21.58 -5.35
N ASN A 66 -8.72 -21.05 -4.94
CA ASN A 66 -8.66 -19.74 -4.29
C ASN A 66 -8.94 -18.62 -5.31
N THR A 67 -9.96 -17.81 -5.05
CA THR A 67 -10.33 -16.65 -5.87
C THR A 67 -9.92 -15.32 -5.27
N CYS A 68 -9.21 -15.35 -4.14
CA CYS A 68 -8.73 -14.15 -3.46
C CYS A 68 -7.71 -13.41 -4.32
N LYS A 69 -7.98 -12.12 -4.56
CA LYS A 69 -7.04 -11.19 -5.18
C LYS A 69 -6.66 -10.14 -4.17
N HIS A 70 -5.37 -9.87 -4.02
CA HIS A 70 -4.85 -8.83 -3.15
C HIS A 70 -3.93 -7.93 -3.98
N CYS A 71 -4.46 -6.79 -4.42
CA CYS A 71 -3.80 -5.90 -5.37
C CYS A 71 -3.58 -4.52 -4.76
N ALA A 72 -2.41 -3.92 -5.05
CA ALA A 72 -2.19 -2.51 -4.76
C ALA A 72 -3.11 -1.65 -5.62
N VAL A 73 -3.60 -0.54 -5.04
CA VAL A 73 -4.54 0.36 -5.71
C VAL A 73 -4.21 1.82 -5.41
N GLN A 74 -4.41 2.67 -6.43
CA GLN A 74 -4.29 4.11 -6.27
C GLN A 74 -5.55 4.65 -5.59
N ARG A 75 -5.41 5.24 -4.38
CA ARG A 75 -6.48 5.89 -3.63
C ARG A 75 -5.95 7.11 -2.90
N THR A 76 -6.84 8.03 -2.60
CA THR A 76 -6.55 9.15 -1.72
C THR A 76 -6.66 8.70 -0.26
N ILE A 77 -5.70 9.09 0.54
CA ILE A 77 -5.65 8.88 1.99
C ILE A 77 -5.85 10.24 2.66
N LYS A 78 -6.76 10.32 3.62
CA LYS A 78 -6.91 11.46 4.51
C LYS A 78 -6.38 11.12 5.90
N VAL A 79 -5.64 12.06 6.46
CA VAL A 79 -5.07 11.97 7.81
C VAL A 79 -5.85 12.88 8.73
N TYR A 80 -6.27 12.34 9.85
CA TYR A 80 -7.03 13.06 10.87
C TYR A 80 -6.27 13.01 12.21
N PRO A 81 -6.51 13.94 13.15
CA PRO A 81 -6.18 13.70 14.53
C PRO A 81 -6.76 12.37 14.99
N TYR A 82 -6.16 11.73 15.98
CA TYR A 82 -6.68 10.45 16.50
C TYR A 82 -8.18 10.52 16.75
N THR A 83 -8.92 9.71 16.03
CA THR A 83 -10.40 9.76 15.98
C THR A 83 -10.97 8.42 16.43
N LEU A 84 -11.79 8.46 17.47
CA LEU A 84 -12.56 7.31 17.95
C LEU A 84 -13.76 7.04 17.01
N LYS A 85 -14.13 5.78 16.86
CA LYS A 85 -15.29 5.37 16.05
C LYS A 85 -16.58 6.11 16.43
N GLN A 86 -16.78 6.41 17.71
CA GLN A 86 -17.93 7.17 18.20
C GLN A 86 -17.95 8.64 17.74
N ASN A 87 -16.79 9.18 17.32
CA ASN A 87 -16.63 10.53 16.81
C ASN A 87 -16.63 10.58 15.27
N ALA A 88 -17.16 9.53 14.63
CA ALA A 88 -17.32 9.45 13.18
C ALA A 88 -18.75 9.07 12.84
N THR A 89 -19.26 9.56 11.71
CA THR A 89 -20.60 9.26 11.22
C THR A 89 -20.53 8.07 10.28
N LEU A 90 -20.99 6.90 10.75
CA LEU A 90 -20.99 5.66 9.99
C LEU A 90 -22.01 5.74 8.83
N VAL A 91 -21.67 5.22 7.66
CA VAL A 91 -22.61 5.01 6.57
C VAL A 91 -23.60 3.91 6.97
N PRO A 92 -24.93 4.12 6.88
CA PRO A 92 -25.92 3.10 7.26
C PRO A 92 -25.66 1.74 6.60
N ASN A 93 -25.87 0.67 7.35
CA ASN A 93 -25.67 -0.72 6.92
C ASN A 93 -24.25 -1.09 6.50
N THR A 94 -23.24 -0.34 6.97
CA THR A 94 -21.83 -0.67 6.77
C THR A 94 -21.08 -0.77 8.11
N ALA A 95 -19.93 -1.44 8.10
CA ALA A 95 -19.10 -1.58 9.31
C ALA A 95 -17.86 -0.67 9.29
N SER A 96 -17.42 -0.26 8.09
CA SER A 96 -16.10 0.37 7.89
C SER A 96 -16.14 1.59 6.96
N PHE A 97 -17.33 2.01 6.52
CA PHE A 97 -17.51 3.22 5.72
C PHE A 97 -18.11 4.34 6.56
N TYR A 98 -17.58 5.53 6.40
CA TYR A 98 -18.00 6.71 7.16
C TYR A 98 -18.32 7.86 6.20
N GLU A 99 -19.38 8.61 6.52
CA GLU A 99 -19.71 9.86 5.84
C GLU A 99 -18.68 10.93 6.16
N SER A 100 -18.30 11.00 7.43
CA SER A 100 -17.33 11.97 7.95
C SER A 100 -16.71 11.48 9.25
N PHE A 101 -15.48 11.94 9.50
CA PHE A 101 -14.96 12.06 10.85
C PHE A 101 -15.32 13.47 11.33
N ASN A 102 -15.78 13.60 12.59
CA ASN A 102 -16.30 14.88 13.11
C ASN A 102 -15.16 15.85 13.49
N VAL A 103 -14.03 15.73 12.82
CA VAL A 103 -12.84 16.57 12.92
C VAL A 103 -12.30 16.83 11.51
N PRO A 104 -11.66 17.98 11.25
CA PRO A 104 -11.06 18.23 9.94
C PRO A 104 -9.84 17.32 9.69
N ALA A 105 -9.62 16.94 8.44
CA ALA A 105 -8.38 16.31 8.03
C ALA A 105 -7.21 17.30 8.19
N VAL A 106 -6.09 16.82 8.71
CA VAL A 106 -4.84 17.61 8.86
C VAL A 106 -3.93 17.47 7.64
N ALA A 107 -4.13 16.41 6.84
CA ALA A 107 -3.38 16.18 5.61
C ALA A 107 -4.12 15.23 4.67
N GLU A 108 -3.76 15.28 3.40
CA GLU A 108 -4.29 14.42 2.35
C GLU A 108 -3.19 14.10 1.35
N ILE A 109 -3.14 12.85 0.86
CA ILE A 109 -2.21 12.39 -0.16
C ILE A 109 -2.89 11.35 -1.06
N THR A 110 -2.58 11.38 -2.35
CA THR A 110 -3.00 10.33 -3.27
C THR A 110 -1.84 9.36 -3.49
N ALA A 111 -2.08 8.07 -3.24
CA ALA A 111 -1.13 7.02 -3.52
C ALA A 111 -0.81 6.94 -5.03
N ASP A 112 0.38 6.47 -5.38
CA ASP A 112 0.73 6.21 -6.78
C ASP A 112 0.02 4.96 -7.36
N ALA A 113 0.26 4.64 -8.63
CA ALA A 113 -0.35 3.49 -9.30
C ALA A 113 0.00 2.14 -8.65
N ASN A 114 1.09 2.06 -7.88
CA ASN A 114 1.49 0.89 -7.09
C ASN A 114 1.01 0.97 -5.63
N GLY A 115 0.07 1.89 -5.35
CA GLY A 115 -0.48 2.09 -4.02
C GLY A 115 0.47 2.75 -3.03
N PHE A 116 1.67 3.17 -3.44
CA PHE A 116 2.63 3.80 -2.54
C PHE A 116 2.16 5.18 -2.10
N TYR A 117 2.28 5.46 -0.82
CA TYR A 117 2.08 6.79 -0.24
C TYR A 117 3.10 7.06 0.85
N GLU A 118 3.46 8.31 0.99
CA GLU A 118 4.21 8.82 2.13
C GLU A 118 3.80 10.25 2.43
N ILE A 119 3.79 10.61 3.70
CA ILE A 119 3.41 11.95 4.17
C ILE A 119 4.18 12.33 5.42
N ASN A 120 4.78 13.51 5.41
CA ASN A 120 5.42 14.06 6.59
C ASN A 120 4.37 14.49 7.62
N LEU A 121 4.52 14.03 8.85
CA LEU A 121 3.67 14.36 9.97
C LEU A 121 4.53 14.63 11.21
N PRO A 122 4.20 15.63 12.03
CA PRO A 122 4.83 15.82 13.33
C PRO A 122 4.52 14.65 14.27
N ASP A 123 5.22 14.59 15.41
CA ASP A 123 4.91 13.62 16.46
C ASP A 123 3.48 13.83 16.95
N GLY A 124 2.77 12.73 17.15
CA GLY A 124 1.36 12.74 17.52
C GLY A 124 0.66 11.43 17.19
N GLN A 125 -0.62 11.38 17.52
CA GLN A 125 -1.51 10.28 17.22
C GLN A 125 -2.48 10.69 16.11
N TYR A 126 -2.64 9.84 15.12
CA TYR A 126 -3.47 10.11 13.95
C TYR A 126 -4.36 8.91 13.61
N SER A 127 -5.42 9.20 12.88
CA SER A 127 -6.28 8.22 12.23
C SER A 127 -6.20 8.37 10.71
N LEU A 128 -6.08 7.24 10.00
CA LEU A 128 -5.96 7.23 8.55
C LEU A 128 -7.26 6.70 7.92
N ALA A 129 -7.78 7.39 6.90
CA ALA A 129 -8.93 6.91 6.14
C ALA A 129 -8.62 6.90 4.64
N ILE A 130 -9.03 5.84 3.97
CA ILE A 130 -8.97 5.75 2.50
C ILE A 130 -10.25 6.38 1.95
N VAL A 131 -10.12 7.19 0.91
CA VAL A 131 -11.31 7.67 0.16
C VAL A 131 -11.70 6.62 -0.87
N GLU A 132 -12.86 6.02 -0.70
CA GLU A 132 -13.43 5.00 -1.58
C GLU A 132 -14.88 5.36 -1.91
N ASN A 133 -15.19 5.54 -3.20
CA ASN A 133 -16.53 5.93 -3.69
C ASN A 133 -17.09 7.18 -2.99
N GLY A 134 -16.23 8.16 -2.71
CA GLY A 134 -16.62 9.41 -2.05
C GLY A 134 -16.87 9.30 -0.53
N LYS A 135 -16.64 8.14 0.06
CA LYS A 135 -16.75 7.89 1.51
C LYS A 135 -15.37 7.63 2.11
N LEU A 136 -15.28 7.73 3.43
CA LEU A 136 -14.09 7.37 4.18
C LEU A 136 -14.15 5.89 4.56
N TYR A 137 -13.12 5.12 4.22
CA TYR A 137 -12.98 3.73 4.60
C TYR A 137 -11.91 3.59 5.69
N ALA A 138 -12.28 3.01 6.82
CA ALA A 138 -11.38 2.65 7.90
C ALA A 138 -11.90 1.39 8.60
N SER A 139 -11.16 0.29 8.52
CA SER A 139 -11.57 -1.01 9.07
C SER A 139 -10.76 -1.45 10.28
N GLY A 140 -9.56 -0.88 10.49
CA GLY A 140 -8.73 -1.18 11.64
C GLY A 140 -9.18 -0.42 12.88
N LEU A 141 -9.19 -1.10 14.03
CA LEU A 141 -9.47 -0.50 15.33
C LEU A 141 -8.35 -0.89 16.29
N ASP A 142 -7.97 0.04 17.16
CA ASP A 142 -7.19 -0.32 18.35
C ASP A 142 -8.11 -0.75 19.52
N GLY A 143 -7.51 -1.12 20.65
CA GLY A 143 -8.27 -1.55 21.82
C GLY A 143 -9.10 -0.43 22.49
N GLN A 144 -8.95 0.83 22.04
CA GLN A 144 -9.66 2.01 22.55
C GLN A 144 -10.74 2.50 21.57
N GLY A 145 -10.83 1.91 20.39
CA GLY A 145 -11.79 2.27 19.35
C GLY A 145 -11.30 3.35 18.39
N GLY A 146 -10.01 3.63 18.35
CA GLY A 146 -9.38 4.53 17.36
C GLY A 146 -9.43 3.92 15.95
N LEU A 147 -9.81 4.73 14.97
CA LEU A 147 -9.96 4.31 13.56
C LEU A 147 -8.60 4.33 12.83
N ASN A 148 -8.14 3.16 12.33
CA ASN A 148 -6.85 2.99 11.64
C ASN A 148 -5.74 3.84 12.30
N PRO A 149 -5.46 3.65 13.59
CA PRO A 149 -4.60 4.54 14.35
C PRO A 149 -3.12 4.36 13.98
N VAL A 150 -2.37 5.44 14.03
CA VAL A 150 -0.92 5.46 13.95
C VAL A 150 -0.34 6.48 14.93
N THR A 151 0.74 6.11 15.59
CA THR A 151 1.50 7.01 16.45
C THR A 151 2.83 7.34 15.80
N ILE A 152 3.10 8.63 15.58
CA ILE A 152 4.39 9.13 15.12
C ILE A 152 5.19 9.58 16.36
N ASN A 153 6.38 9.00 16.52
CA ASN A 153 7.29 9.32 17.61
C ASN A 153 8.73 9.27 17.07
N GLY A 154 9.21 10.41 16.60
CA GLY A 154 10.59 10.61 16.18
C GLY A 154 11.01 10.00 14.85
N GLY A 155 10.15 9.21 14.18
CA GLY A 155 10.52 8.50 12.94
C GLY A 155 9.37 8.29 11.96
N ALA A 156 9.69 7.73 10.79
CA ALA A 156 8.69 7.33 9.81
C ALA A 156 8.10 5.96 10.17
N GLN A 157 6.76 5.89 10.23
CA GLN A 157 6.01 4.68 10.56
C GLN A 157 5.47 4.04 9.28
N LYS A 158 5.64 2.72 9.16
CA LYS A 158 5.03 1.95 8.06
C LYS A 158 3.61 1.55 8.42
N VAL A 159 2.65 1.94 7.60
CA VAL A 159 1.23 1.55 7.73
C VAL A 159 0.70 1.13 6.36
N ASN A 160 0.42 -0.16 6.18
CA ASN A 160 -0.27 -0.62 5.00
C ASN A 160 -1.78 -0.53 5.24
N LEU A 161 -2.49 0.11 4.32
CA LEU A 161 -3.93 0.29 4.38
C LEU A 161 -4.60 -0.70 3.42
N ILE A 162 -5.47 -1.56 3.95
CA ILE A 162 -6.09 -2.64 3.18
C ILE A 162 -7.60 -2.47 3.20
N MET A 163 -8.20 -2.39 2.01
CA MET A 163 -9.65 -2.46 1.87
C MET A 163 -10.07 -3.91 1.70
N THR A 164 -10.95 -4.38 2.57
CA THR A 164 -11.40 -5.78 2.62
C THR A 164 -12.91 -5.95 2.38
N TYR A 165 -13.63 -4.87 2.11
CA TYR A 165 -15.09 -4.89 2.01
C TYR A 165 -15.64 -5.71 0.82
N LYS A 166 -14.78 -6.08 -0.14
CA LYS A 166 -15.10 -6.98 -1.27
C LYS A 166 -14.60 -8.42 -1.06
N ALA A 167 -13.97 -8.69 0.07
CA ALA A 167 -13.44 -10.01 0.40
C ALA A 167 -14.40 -10.76 1.34
N VAL A 168 -14.40 -12.08 1.21
CA VAL A 168 -15.08 -13.00 2.13
C VAL A 168 -14.01 -13.77 2.91
N PHE A 169 -14.17 -13.84 4.24
CA PHE A 169 -13.29 -14.52 5.19
C PHE A 169 -14.02 -15.56 5.99
#